data_ec26a38d416d8521550cf20e4157f1e0
#
_entry.id   ec26a38d416d8521550cf20e4157f1e0
#
_cell.length_a   1.000
_cell.length_b   1.000
_cell.length_c   1.000
_cell.angle_alpha   90.00
_cell.angle_beta   90.00
_cell.angle_gamma   90.00
#
_symmetry.space_group_name_H-M   'P 1'
#
loop_
_entity.id
_entity.type
_entity.pdbx_description
1 polymer ?
#
loop_
_entity_poly.entity_id
_entity_poly.type
_entity_poly.pdbx_seq_one_letter_code
_entity_poly.pdbx_strand_id
1 'polypeptide(L)'
;MSMGPFACPRPTCLVRCGKFALDTVIAATNVNRSSALGIDKGTDILDHIYSLPDAEQEEAQEKVREIERNAMKKQKPQAGLVQLMDYLDSRGLKKGICTRNFDAPVEHLLTTFLPSSKFHPIITREFRPPKPDPAGILHIAKDWMHEDGGDSLIMVGDSIDDMTAGYRAGAATVLLVNDVNKHLVEHQHTDLVVKQLDDLIEILENGFEGKVEAEQEDVNAEKLVEEATNR
;
A
#
# COMPACT_ATOMS: atom_id res chain seq x y z
N MET A 1 30.43 14.16 5.77
CA MET A 1 29.67 14.62 6.95
C MET A 1 28.74 13.50 7.36
N SER A 2 28.96 12.94 8.54
CA SER A 2 28.18 11.80 9.09
C SER A 2 26.79 12.33 9.46
N MET A 3 25.75 11.89 8.78
CA MET A 3 24.37 12.14 9.19
C MET A 3 24.08 11.27 10.40
N GLY A 4 23.80 11.88 11.55
CA GLY A 4 23.45 11.22 12.79
C GLY A 4 22.09 10.50 12.69
N PRO A 5 21.86 9.57 13.59
CA PRO A 5 20.68 8.74 13.60
C PRO A 5 19.42 9.53 13.94
N PHE A 6 18.36 9.42 13.19
CA PHE A 6 17.03 10.03 13.29
C PHE A 6 16.03 9.21 14.09
N ALA A 7 15.37 9.58 15.14
CA ALA A 7 14.41 8.85 15.98
C ALA A 7 12.99 9.39 15.83
N CYS A 8 12.03 8.51 15.74
CA CYS A 8 10.63 8.85 15.80
C CYS A 8 10.05 8.45 17.15
N PRO A 9 9.61 9.36 18.00
CA PRO A 9 8.63 9.06 19.00
C PRO A 9 7.26 9.61 18.57
N ARG A 10 6.21 8.82 18.61
CA ARG A 10 4.86 9.41 18.76
C ARG A 10 4.84 10.21 20.07
N PRO A 11 4.40 11.46 20.11
CA PRO A 11 3.47 12.24 19.32
C PRO A 11 4.06 13.47 18.58
N THR A 12 5.26 13.45 18.08
CA THR A 12 5.79 14.45 17.15
C THR A 12 6.87 13.78 16.32
N CYS A 13 6.49 13.20 15.19
CA CYS A 13 7.40 12.41 14.40
C CYS A 13 7.95 13.16 13.20
N LEU A 14 9.17 13.61 13.30
CA LEU A 14 10.03 13.87 12.15
C LEU A 14 10.40 12.50 11.57
N VAL A 15 9.89 12.18 10.38
CA VAL A 15 10.06 10.87 9.79
C VAL A 15 11.50 10.56 9.52
N ARG A 16 11.96 9.52 10.15
CA ARG A 16 13.21 8.82 9.86
C ARG A 16 13.01 7.60 8.97
N CYS A 17 12.08 7.68 8.03
CA CYS A 17 11.78 6.57 7.18
C CYS A 17 12.79 6.42 6.05
N GLY A 18 13.57 5.36 6.13
CA GLY A 18 14.44 4.92 5.04
C GLY A 18 13.81 3.82 4.19
N LYS A 19 12.47 3.60 4.24
CA LYS A 19 11.83 2.40 3.69
C LYS A 19 10.41 2.67 3.24
N PHE A 20 10.09 2.18 2.06
CA PHE A 20 8.83 2.43 1.38
C PHE A 20 8.11 1.15 1.03
N ALA A 21 6.88 0.99 1.49
CA ALA A 21 5.93 0.02 0.96
C ALA A 21 4.99 0.75 -0.01
N LEU A 22 4.95 0.30 -1.25
CA LEU A 22 4.24 0.96 -2.33
C LEU A 22 3.13 0.05 -2.87
N ASP A 23 1.90 0.54 -3.02
CA ASP A 23 0.87 -0.13 -3.82
C ASP A 23 0.65 0.57 -5.16
N THR A 24 0.53 1.86 -5.15
CA THR A 24 0.06 2.66 -6.29
C THR A 24 1.19 3.06 -7.22
N VAL A 25 2.01 2.11 -7.63
CA VAL A 25 3.04 2.36 -8.67
C VAL A 25 2.44 2.36 -10.08
N ILE A 26 1.21 1.84 -10.23
CA ILE A 26 0.52 1.72 -11.52
C ILE A 26 -0.66 2.69 -11.51
N ALA A 27 -0.71 3.62 -12.48
CA ALA A 27 -1.95 4.35 -12.74
C ALA A 27 -3.04 3.33 -13.02
N ALA A 28 -4.11 3.35 -12.21
CA ALA A 28 -5.21 2.42 -12.34
C ALA A 28 -5.74 2.47 -13.77
N THR A 29 -5.38 1.48 -14.57
CA THR A 29 -6.21 1.18 -15.73
C THR A 29 -7.52 0.71 -15.13
N ASN A 30 -8.59 1.51 -15.27
CA ASN A 30 -9.94 1.18 -14.83
C ASN A 30 -10.45 -0.06 -15.60
N VAL A 31 -9.88 -1.21 -15.27
CA VAL A 31 -10.27 -2.48 -15.85
C VAL A 31 -11.32 -3.08 -14.94
N ASN A 32 -12.56 -2.99 -15.37
CA ASN A 32 -13.67 -3.56 -14.62
C ASN A 32 -13.71 -5.08 -14.82
N ARG A 33 -12.81 -5.78 -14.11
CA ARG A 33 -12.71 -7.25 -14.12
C ARG A 33 -14.00 -7.90 -13.63
N SER A 34 -14.64 -7.32 -12.62
CA SER A 34 -15.90 -7.81 -12.07
C SER A 34 -17.01 -7.78 -13.11
N SER A 35 -17.12 -6.70 -13.90
CA SER A 35 -18.11 -6.61 -14.98
C SER A 35 -17.91 -7.65 -16.09
N ALA A 36 -16.65 -8.00 -16.39
CA ALA A 36 -16.35 -9.01 -17.41
C ALA A 36 -16.73 -10.43 -16.98
N LEU A 37 -16.77 -10.68 -15.67
CA LEU A 37 -17.24 -11.92 -15.07
C LEU A 37 -18.72 -11.88 -14.67
N GLY A 38 -19.41 -10.74 -14.86
CA GLY A 38 -20.81 -10.55 -14.47
C GLY A 38 -21.04 -10.53 -12.97
N ILE A 39 -20.04 -10.15 -12.16
CA ILE A 39 -20.12 -10.11 -10.70
C ILE A 39 -20.08 -8.67 -10.17
N ASP A 40 -20.60 -8.49 -8.96
CA ASP A 40 -20.56 -7.20 -8.28
C ASP A 40 -19.12 -6.78 -7.92
N LYS A 41 -18.87 -5.46 -7.88
CA LYS A 41 -17.56 -4.90 -7.56
C LYS A 41 -17.04 -5.27 -6.16
N GLY A 42 -17.92 -5.62 -5.24
CA GLY A 42 -17.59 -6.06 -3.88
C GLY A 42 -17.17 -7.52 -3.76
N THR A 43 -17.39 -8.32 -4.81
CA THR A 43 -17.05 -9.76 -4.81
C THR A 43 -15.57 -9.94 -5.13
N ASP A 44 -14.85 -10.71 -4.30
CA ASP A 44 -13.47 -11.08 -4.63
C ASP A 44 -13.46 -11.99 -5.86
N ILE A 45 -12.66 -11.62 -6.86
CA ILE A 45 -12.62 -12.29 -8.15
C ILE A 45 -12.10 -13.72 -8.04
N LEU A 46 -11.09 -13.95 -7.19
CA LEU A 46 -10.54 -15.29 -7.01
C LEU A 46 -11.50 -16.19 -6.27
N ASP A 47 -12.13 -15.69 -5.21
CA ASP A 47 -13.12 -16.45 -4.47
C ASP A 47 -14.31 -16.82 -5.37
N HIS A 48 -14.74 -15.91 -6.26
CA HIS A 48 -15.76 -16.21 -7.26
C HIS A 48 -15.29 -17.30 -8.23
N ILE A 49 -14.10 -17.15 -8.82
CA ILE A 49 -13.57 -18.14 -9.79
C ILE A 49 -13.49 -19.53 -9.15
N TYR A 50 -12.96 -19.62 -7.93
CA TYR A 50 -12.84 -20.90 -7.23
C TYR A 50 -14.18 -21.50 -6.80
N SER A 51 -15.25 -20.70 -6.76
CA SER A 51 -16.62 -21.20 -6.51
C SER A 51 -17.30 -21.81 -7.75
N LEU A 52 -16.74 -21.59 -8.95
CA LEU A 52 -17.27 -22.12 -10.21
C LEU A 52 -16.93 -23.62 -10.37
N PRO A 53 -17.69 -24.36 -11.18
CA PRO A 53 -17.29 -25.69 -11.63
C PRO A 53 -15.94 -25.68 -12.33
N ASP A 54 -15.13 -26.74 -12.16
CA ASP A 54 -13.75 -26.80 -12.67
C ASP A 54 -13.62 -26.43 -14.16
N ALA A 55 -14.58 -26.85 -14.99
CA ALA A 55 -14.58 -26.53 -16.43
C ALA A 55 -14.79 -25.02 -16.72
N GLU A 56 -15.47 -24.31 -15.83
CA GLU A 56 -15.77 -22.87 -15.97
C GLU A 56 -14.65 -22.01 -15.34
N GLN A 57 -13.90 -22.57 -14.39
CA GLN A 57 -12.81 -21.86 -13.74
C GLN A 57 -11.74 -21.43 -14.74
N GLU A 58 -11.31 -22.33 -15.65
CA GLU A 58 -10.26 -22.02 -16.63
C GLU A 58 -10.72 -20.93 -17.62
N GLU A 59 -11.98 -20.98 -18.07
CA GLU A 59 -12.53 -19.94 -18.94
C GLU A 59 -12.58 -18.57 -18.23
N ALA A 60 -13.01 -18.55 -16.97
CA ALA A 60 -13.06 -17.33 -16.16
C ALA A 60 -11.66 -16.77 -15.90
N GLN A 61 -10.69 -17.63 -15.60
CA GLN A 61 -9.30 -17.23 -15.43
C GLN A 61 -8.71 -16.66 -16.71
N GLU A 62 -8.96 -17.27 -17.87
CA GLU A 62 -8.43 -16.78 -19.14
C GLU A 62 -9.04 -15.42 -19.53
N LYS A 63 -10.32 -15.21 -19.29
CA LYS A 63 -10.95 -13.88 -19.43
C LYS A 63 -10.24 -12.81 -18.58
N VAL A 64 -9.94 -13.12 -17.33
CA VAL A 64 -9.20 -12.19 -16.45
C VAL A 64 -7.79 -11.93 -16.98
N ARG A 65 -7.07 -12.97 -17.38
CA ARG A 65 -5.71 -12.86 -17.96
C ARG A 65 -5.71 -12.00 -19.24
N GLU A 66 -6.71 -12.16 -20.12
CA GLU A 66 -6.82 -11.35 -21.33
C GLU A 66 -7.03 -9.88 -21.02
N ILE A 67 -7.94 -9.59 -20.09
CA ILE A 67 -8.20 -8.23 -19.63
C ILE A 67 -6.92 -7.60 -19.06
N GLU A 68 -6.18 -8.34 -18.25
CA GLU A 68 -4.92 -7.88 -17.66
C GLU A 68 -3.85 -7.64 -18.71
N ARG A 69 -3.69 -8.56 -19.69
CA ARG A 69 -2.78 -8.34 -20.82
C ARG A 69 -3.10 -7.09 -21.61
N ASN A 70 -4.38 -6.81 -21.84
CA ASN A 70 -4.82 -5.60 -22.54
C ASN A 70 -4.64 -4.33 -21.70
N ALA A 71 -4.80 -4.43 -20.39
CA ALA A 71 -4.53 -3.35 -19.45
C ALA A 71 -3.03 -3.04 -19.39
N MET A 72 -2.17 -4.05 -19.31
CA MET A 72 -0.71 -3.89 -19.31
C MET A 72 -0.22 -3.12 -20.54
N LYS A 73 -0.75 -3.39 -21.73
CA LYS A 73 -0.38 -2.65 -22.96
C LYS A 73 -0.68 -1.14 -22.88
N LYS A 74 -1.62 -0.75 -22.03
CA LYS A 74 -2.05 0.66 -21.83
C LYS A 74 -1.54 1.24 -20.51
N GLN A 75 -0.77 0.45 -19.77
CA GLN A 75 -0.23 0.84 -18.48
C GLN A 75 0.67 2.06 -18.61
N LYS A 76 0.51 2.98 -17.67
CA LYS A 76 1.40 4.14 -17.54
C LYS A 76 1.87 4.21 -16.09
N PRO A 77 3.10 4.65 -15.85
CA PRO A 77 3.55 4.92 -14.48
C PRO A 77 2.73 6.07 -13.91
N GLN A 78 2.54 6.08 -12.61
CA GLN A 78 1.99 7.23 -11.91
C GLN A 78 2.90 8.44 -12.09
N ALA A 79 2.29 9.65 -12.09
CA ALA A 79 3.05 10.89 -12.18
C ALA A 79 4.09 10.97 -11.07
N GLY A 80 5.32 11.32 -11.43
CA GLY A 80 6.44 11.43 -10.49
C GLY A 80 7.07 10.09 -10.06
N LEU A 81 6.60 8.93 -10.58
CA LEU A 81 7.12 7.64 -10.14
C LEU A 81 8.62 7.48 -10.39
N VAL A 82 9.07 7.74 -11.60
CA VAL A 82 10.49 7.56 -11.97
C VAL A 82 11.38 8.48 -11.14
N GLN A 83 10.99 9.74 -11.01
CA GLN A 83 11.71 10.75 -10.23
C GLN A 83 11.83 10.35 -8.76
N LEU A 84 10.73 9.88 -8.15
CA LEU A 84 10.77 9.40 -6.78
C LEU A 84 11.67 8.17 -6.65
N MET A 85 11.59 7.21 -7.57
CA MET A 85 12.42 6.00 -7.50
C MET A 85 13.91 6.32 -7.65
N ASP A 86 14.29 7.18 -8.58
CA ASP A 86 15.67 7.64 -8.76
C ASP A 86 16.20 8.33 -7.49
N TYR A 87 15.37 9.16 -6.85
CA TYR A 87 15.69 9.79 -5.58
C TYR A 87 15.92 8.74 -4.48
N LEU A 88 14.98 7.80 -4.28
CA LEU A 88 15.08 6.76 -3.26
C LEU A 88 16.33 5.87 -3.48
N ASP A 89 16.63 5.53 -4.74
CA ASP A 89 17.82 4.74 -5.11
C ASP A 89 19.09 5.50 -4.83
N SER A 90 19.14 6.81 -5.13
CA SER A 90 20.30 7.68 -4.83
C SER A 90 20.62 7.79 -3.34
N ARG A 91 19.59 7.59 -2.50
CA ARG A 91 19.69 7.59 -1.03
C ARG A 91 19.91 6.20 -0.44
N GLY A 92 19.88 5.14 -1.26
CA GLY A 92 19.99 3.76 -0.81
C GLY A 92 18.80 3.28 0.03
N LEU A 93 17.62 3.86 -0.19
CA LEU A 93 16.42 3.55 0.59
C LEU A 93 15.78 2.26 0.11
N LYS A 94 15.34 1.41 1.04
CA LYS A 94 14.68 0.14 0.71
C LYS A 94 13.27 0.40 0.18
N LYS A 95 12.87 -0.37 -0.83
CA LYS A 95 11.56 -0.29 -1.47
C LYS A 95 10.96 -1.68 -1.55
N GLY A 96 9.72 -1.84 -1.08
CA GLY A 96 8.90 -3.02 -1.22
C GLY A 96 7.59 -2.70 -1.94
N ILE A 97 6.95 -3.72 -2.46
CA ILE A 97 5.62 -3.62 -3.06
C ILE A 97 4.66 -4.46 -2.23
N CYS A 98 3.49 -3.90 -1.91
CA CYS A 98 2.38 -4.62 -1.30
C CYS A 98 1.10 -4.29 -2.06
N THR A 99 0.73 -5.12 -3.02
CA THR A 99 -0.38 -4.86 -3.95
C THR A 99 -1.38 -6.00 -4.00
N ARG A 100 -2.62 -5.69 -4.40
CA ARG A 100 -3.63 -6.69 -4.77
C ARG A 100 -3.63 -7.04 -6.27
N ASN A 101 -2.63 -6.56 -7.00
CA ASN A 101 -2.42 -6.97 -8.38
C ASN A 101 -1.71 -8.34 -8.42
N PHE A 102 -1.86 -9.05 -9.54
CA PHE A 102 -1.08 -10.25 -9.84
C PHE A 102 0.38 -9.90 -10.18
N ASP A 103 1.23 -10.90 -10.22
CA ASP A 103 2.66 -10.75 -10.49
C ASP A 103 2.93 -10.14 -11.88
N ALA A 104 2.23 -10.56 -12.91
CA ALA A 104 2.48 -10.13 -14.29
C ALA A 104 2.33 -8.60 -14.50
N PRO A 105 1.30 -7.90 -14.02
CA PRO A 105 1.23 -6.43 -14.06
C PRO A 105 2.36 -5.75 -13.30
N VAL A 106 2.79 -6.30 -12.17
CA VAL A 106 3.90 -5.76 -11.38
C VAL A 106 5.22 -5.93 -12.13
N GLU A 107 5.49 -7.12 -12.64
CA GLU A 107 6.69 -7.40 -13.44
C GLU A 107 6.77 -6.51 -14.68
N HIS A 108 5.65 -6.34 -15.39
CA HIS A 108 5.58 -5.46 -16.55
C HIS A 108 5.91 -4.00 -16.18
N LEU A 109 5.37 -3.49 -15.08
CA LEU A 109 5.70 -2.16 -14.59
C LEU A 109 7.21 -2.02 -14.33
N LEU A 110 7.76 -2.94 -13.53
CA LEU A 110 9.15 -2.88 -13.11
C LEU A 110 10.11 -2.96 -14.30
N THR A 111 9.86 -3.89 -15.22
CA THR A 111 10.73 -4.08 -16.39
C THR A 111 10.60 -2.96 -17.42
N THR A 112 9.42 -2.36 -17.55
CA THR A 112 9.16 -1.34 -18.58
C THR A 112 9.56 0.06 -18.13
N PHE A 113 9.25 0.41 -16.89
CA PHE A 113 9.37 1.79 -16.40
C PHE A 113 10.47 1.99 -15.34
N LEU A 114 10.86 0.91 -14.63
CA LEU A 114 11.80 0.97 -13.52
C LEU A 114 12.90 -0.10 -13.60
N PRO A 115 13.54 -0.32 -14.78
CA PRO A 115 14.47 -1.44 -14.98
C PRO A 115 15.72 -1.37 -14.09
N SER A 116 16.06 -0.21 -13.57
CA SER A 116 17.21 0.00 -12.69
C SER A 116 16.88 -0.05 -11.20
N SER A 117 15.61 0.10 -10.84
CA SER A 117 15.16 0.12 -9.45
C SER A 117 14.93 -1.28 -8.90
N LYS A 118 15.39 -1.52 -7.68
CA LYS A 118 15.20 -2.81 -7.00
C LYS A 118 14.10 -2.69 -5.95
N PHE A 119 13.18 -3.66 -5.96
CA PHE A 119 12.13 -3.80 -4.97
C PHE A 119 12.23 -5.16 -4.29
N HIS A 120 12.22 -5.16 -2.98
CA HIS A 120 12.21 -6.37 -2.18
C HIS A 120 11.71 -6.09 -0.77
N PRO A 121 10.76 -6.88 -0.24
CA PRO A 121 10.02 -7.93 -0.95
C PRO A 121 8.95 -7.37 -1.89
N ILE A 122 8.41 -8.22 -2.77
CA ILE A 122 7.26 -7.93 -3.60
C ILE A 122 6.12 -8.86 -3.15
N ILE A 123 5.08 -8.25 -2.61
CA ILE A 123 3.87 -8.92 -2.11
C ILE A 123 2.74 -8.62 -3.07
N THR A 124 2.20 -9.66 -3.67
CA THR A 124 1.15 -9.60 -4.67
C THR A 124 -0.16 -10.19 -4.15
N ARG A 125 -1.15 -10.33 -5.00
CA ARG A 125 -2.49 -10.81 -4.68
C ARG A 125 -2.52 -12.18 -3.98
N GLU A 126 -1.53 -13.03 -4.21
CA GLU A 126 -1.49 -14.37 -3.63
C GLU A 126 -1.20 -14.40 -2.13
N PHE A 127 -0.65 -13.31 -1.60
CA PHE A 127 -0.38 -13.20 -0.17
C PHE A 127 -1.68 -13.07 0.65
N ARG A 128 -1.77 -13.84 1.72
CA ARG A 128 -2.93 -13.87 2.61
C ARG A 128 -2.55 -13.58 4.07
N PRO A 129 -3.38 -12.86 4.81
CA PRO A 129 -4.58 -12.13 4.37
C PRO A 129 -4.23 -10.88 3.53
N PRO A 130 -5.12 -10.46 2.61
CA PRO A 130 -4.90 -9.27 1.80
C PRO A 130 -5.17 -7.97 2.59
N LYS A 131 -4.73 -6.84 2.08
CA LYS A 131 -5.14 -5.52 2.58
C LYS A 131 -6.68 -5.41 2.60
N PRO A 132 -7.30 -4.83 3.61
CA PRO A 132 -6.77 -3.92 4.64
C PRO A 132 -6.12 -4.59 5.86
N ASP A 133 -5.87 -5.89 5.84
CA ASP A 133 -5.08 -6.54 6.89
C ASP A 133 -3.61 -6.05 6.83
N PRO A 134 -2.95 -5.76 7.97
CA PRO A 134 -1.59 -5.26 8.00
C PRO A 134 -0.52 -6.32 7.67
N ALA A 135 -0.89 -7.60 7.55
CA ALA A 135 0.06 -8.72 7.46
C ALA A 135 1.09 -8.56 6.33
N GLY A 136 0.69 -8.02 5.16
CA GLY A 136 1.62 -7.77 4.07
C GLY A 136 2.66 -6.71 4.40
N ILE A 137 2.26 -5.63 5.05
CA ILE A 137 3.17 -4.55 5.46
C ILE A 137 4.11 -5.03 6.58
N LEU A 138 3.56 -5.77 7.54
CA LEU A 138 4.36 -6.37 8.62
C LEU A 138 5.34 -7.43 8.10
N HIS A 139 4.98 -8.17 7.04
CA HIS A 139 5.90 -9.08 6.37
C HIS A 139 7.08 -8.33 5.73
N ILE A 140 6.82 -7.20 5.07
CA ILE A 140 7.87 -6.31 4.53
C ILE A 140 8.77 -5.80 5.66
N ALA A 141 8.19 -5.33 6.77
CA ALA A 141 8.93 -4.87 7.92
C ALA A 141 9.86 -5.96 8.47
N LYS A 142 9.33 -7.16 8.66
CA LYS A 142 10.08 -8.32 9.14
C LYS A 142 11.22 -8.72 8.22
N ASP A 143 10.99 -8.75 6.90
CA ASP A 143 12.03 -9.06 5.91
C ASP A 143 13.19 -8.06 5.98
N TRP A 144 12.88 -6.81 6.30
CA TRP A 144 13.90 -5.78 6.51
C TRP A 144 14.49 -5.73 7.92
N MET A 145 14.23 -6.75 8.73
CA MET A 145 14.74 -6.91 10.11
C MET A 145 14.26 -5.80 11.07
N HIS A 146 12.98 -5.38 10.93
CA HIS A 146 12.34 -4.50 11.89
C HIS A 146 11.53 -5.30 12.89
N GLU A 147 11.97 -5.24 14.15
CA GLU A 147 11.25 -5.85 15.28
C GLU A 147 10.07 -4.99 15.75
N ASP A 148 10.09 -3.69 15.42
CA ASP A 148 9.12 -2.68 15.88
C ASP A 148 7.92 -2.52 14.93
N GLY A 149 7.59 -3.54 14.13
CA GLY A 149 6.48 -3.48 13.20
C GLY A 149 6.72 -2.51 12.04
N GLY A 150 5.74 -1.66 11.73
CA GLY A 150 5.78 -0.72 10.62
C GLY A 150 6.32 0.68 10.95
N ASP A 151 6.72 0.96 12.18
CA ASP A 151 7.02 2.32 12.68
C ASP A 151 8.06 3.09 11.86
N SER A 152 8.94 2.40 11.16
CA SER A 152 9.95 3.01 10.28
C SER A 152 9.61 2.89 8.79
N LEU A 153 8.37 2.55 8.45
CA LEU A 153 7.89 2.45 7.08
C LEU A 153 6.99 3.63 6.71
N ILE A 154 6.99 3.95 5.43
CA ILE A 154 5.97 4.77 4.79
C ILE A 154 5.17 3.87 3.85
N MET A 155 3.87 3.75 4.08
CA MET A 155 2.94 3.12 3.15
C MET A 155 2.37 4.18 2.21
N VAL A 156 2.61 4.02 0.91
CA VAL A 156 2.08 4.92 -0.13
C VAL A 156 1.04 4.16 -0.95
N GLY A 157 -0.16 4.68 -1.02
CA GLY A 157 -1.27 4.05 -1.72
C GLY A 157 -2.35 5.03 -2.16
N ASP A 158 -3.40 4.55 -2.83
CA ASP A 158 -4.53 5.37 -3.30
C ASP A 158 -5.90 4.85 -2.86
N SER A 159 -5.93 3.83 -2.01
CA SER A 159 -7.16 3.20 -1.52
C SER A 159 -7.27 3.25 0.00
N ILE A 160 -8.51 3.12 0.49
CA ILE A 160 -8.75 2.97 1.94
C ILE A 160 -8.07 1.73 2.52
N ASP A 161 -7.95 0.67 1.72
CA ASP A 161 -7.31 -0.57 2.16
C ASP A 161 -5.81 -0.37 2.38
N ASP A 162 -5.16 0.48 1.56
CA ASP A 162 -3.75 0.84 1.72
C ASP A 162 -3.53 1.65 2.99
N MET A 163 -4.34 2.69 3.17
CA MET A 163 -4.27 3.54 4.35
C MET A 163 -4.52 2.73 5.62
N THR A 164 -5.56 1.88 5.62
CA THR A 164 -5.90 1.05 6.78
C THR A 164 -4.82 0.00 7.09
N ALA A 165 -4.26 -0.66 6.07
CA ALA A 165 -3.20 -1.63 6.27
C ALA A 165 -1.92 -0.98 6.81
N GLY A 166 -1.53 0.18 6.25
CA GLY A 166 -0.38 0.96 6.73
C GLY A 166 -0.57 1.42 8.18
N TYR A 167 -1.70 2.03 8.48
CA TYR A 167 -2.06 2.49 9.82
C TYR A 167 -2.01 1.36 10.86
N ARG A 168 -2.67 0.23 10.58
CA ARG A 168 -2.68 -0.95 11.46
C ARG A 168 -1.31 -1.60 11.64
N ALA A 169 -0.42 -1.45 10.67
CA ALA A 169 0.96 -1.89 10.77
C ALA A 169 1.85 -0.94 11.58
N GLY A 170 1.38 0.25 11.94
CA GLY A 170 2.15 1.31 12.58
C GLY A 170 2.94 2.18 11.59
N ALA A 171 2.78 1.99 10.28
CA ALA A 171 3.47 2.77 9.27
C ALA A 171 2.86 4.17 9.12
N ALA A 172 3.68 5.14 8.74
CA ALA A 172 3.17 6.42 8.24
C ALA A 172 2.46 6.19 6.90
N THR A 173 1.29 6.82 6.71
CA THR A 173 0.45 6.60 5.53
C THR A 173 0.42 7.82 4.63
N VAL A 174 0.64 7.61 3.35
CA VAL A 174 0.62 8.64 2.32
C VAL A 174 -0.42 8.31 1.26
N LEU A 175 -1.45 9.12 1.16
CA LEU A 175 -2.49 9.01 0.14
C LEU A 175 -2.04 9.72 -1.15
N LEU A 176 -1.90 8.98 -2.24
CA LEU A 176 -1.84 9.55 -3.58
C LEU A 176 -3.26 9.88 -4.03
N VAL A 177 -3.61 11.18 -3.91
CA VAL A 177 -4.97 11.63 -4.17
C VAL A 177 -5.27 11.70 -5.67
N ASN A 178 -6.48 11.26 -6.03
CA ASN A 178 -7.04 11.34 -7.37
C ASN A 178 -8.53 11.71 -7.32
N ASP A 179 -9.20 11.81 -8.46
CA ASP A 179 -10.60 12.23 -8.52
C ASP A 179 -11.59 11.30 -7.82
N VAL A 180 -11.22 10.03 -7.61
CA VAL A 180 -12.10 9.01 -7.05
C VAL A 180 -11.97 8.93 -5.52
N ASN A 181 -10.75 9.18 -4.99
CA ASN A 181 -10.43 8.95 -3.58
C ASN A 181 -10.34 10.23 -2.73
N LYS A 182 -10.82 11.38 -3.21
CA LYS A 182 -10.79 12.66 -2.48
C LYS A 182 -11.41 12.60 -1.08
N HIS A 183 -12.39 11.71 -0.88
CA HIS A 183 -13.04 11.50 0.41
C HIS A 183 -12.12 10.91 1.49
N LEU A 184 -10.97 10.35 1.10
CA LEU A 184 -9.97 9.79 2.01
C LEU A 184 -8.98 10.82 2.55
N VAL A 185 -9.00 12.07 2.04
CA VAL A 185 -8.05 13.13 2.44
C VAL A 185 -8.13 13.41 3.94
N GLU A 186 -9.36 13.44 4.49
CA GLU A 186 -9.60 13.67 5.92
C GLU A 186 -9.79 12.38 6.73
N HIS A 187 -9.53 11.22 6.12
CA HIS A 187 -9.70 9.96 6.82
C HIS A 187 -8.65 9.81 7.92
N GLN A 188 -9.03 9.25 9.07
CA GLN A 188 -8.16 9.08 10.25
C GLN A 188 -6.91 8.26 9.97
N HIS A 189 -6.96 7.34 9.02
CA HIS A 189 -5.82 6.51 8.60
C HIS A 189 -4.95 7.18 7.53
N THR A 190 -5.15 8.45 7.20
CA THR A 190 -4.34 9.20 6.24
C THR A 190 -3.53 10.26 6.96
N ASP A 191 -2.20 10.08 7.02
CA ASP A 191 -1.30 11.04 7.65
C ASP A 191 -0.93 12.18 6.70
N LEU A 192 -0.66 11.85 5.44
CA LEU A 192 -0.20 12.79 4.43
C LEU A 192 -0.92 12.56 3.09
N VAL A 193 -1.07 13.64 2.33
CA VAL A 193 -1.70 13.61 1.00
C VAL A 193 -0.76 14.23 -0.02
N VAL A 194 -0.53 13.53 -1.13
CA VAL A 194 0.25 14.01 -2.28
C VAL A 194 -0.56 13.89 -3.56
N LYS A 195 -0.30 14.76 -4.53
CA LYS A 195 -0.98 14.72 -5.84
C LYS A 195 -0.20 13.92 -6.88
N GLN A 196 1.11 13.88 -6.74
CA GLN A 196 2.03 13.11 -7.56
C GLN A 196 3.13 12.54 -6.68
N LEU A 197 3.79 11.48 -7.13
CA LEU A 197 4.72 10.75 -6.27
C LEU A 197 6.01 11.53 -5.96
N ASP A 198 6.47 12.38 -6.85
CA ASP A 198 7.65 13.22 -6.65
C ASP A 198 7.43 14.38 -5.66
N ASP A 199 6.18 14.70 -5.29
CA ASP A 199 5.89 15.61 -4.16
C ASP A 199 6.52 15.08 -2.85
N LEU A 200 6.69 13.75 -2.73
CA LEU A 200 7.34 13.12 -1.58
C LEU A 200 8.81 13.48 -1.44
N ILE A 201 9.51 13.88 -2.50
CA ILE A 201 10.94 14.20 -2.44
C ILE A 201 11.17 15.39 -1.52
N GLU A 202 10.42 16.47 -1.71
CA GLU A 202 10.53 17.66 -0.86
C GLU A 202 10.14 17.36 0.60
N ILE A 203 9.12 16.56 0.79
CA ILE A 203 8.64 16.14 2.10
C ILE A 203 9.69 15.30 2.83
N LEU A 204 10.36 14.40 2.13
CA LEU A 204 11.42 13.56 2.71
C LEU A 204 12.69 14.36 3.04
N GLU A 205 12.99 15.42 2.29
CA GLU A 205 14.13 16.30 2.58
C GLU A 205 13.85 17.20 3.79
N ASN A 206 12.62 17.68 3.94
CA ASN A 206 12.25 18.63 4.99
C ASN A 206 11.67 17.97 6.24
N GLY A 207 11.21 16.71 6.13
CA GLY A 207 10.43 16.01 7.13
C GLY A 207 8.94 16.39 7.06
N PHE A 208 8.09 15.58 7.69
CA PHE A 208 6.68 15.90 7.90
C PHE A 208 6.22 15.42 9.29
N GLU A 209 5.17 16.06 9.80
CA GLU A 209 4.50 15.63 11.03
C GLU A 209 3.24 14.84 10.64
N GLY A 210 3.15 13.57 11.09
CA GLY A 210 1.93 12.77 10.96
C GLY A 210 0.80 13.31 11.85
N LYS A 211 -0.45 12.94 11.55
CA LYS A 211 -1.57 13.26 12.42
C LYS A 211 -1.39 12.57 13.78
N VAL A 212 -1.45 13.34 14.85
CA VAL A 212 -1.44 12.81 16.23
C VAL A 212 -2.80 12.19 16.50
N GLU A 213 -2.84 10.90 16.87
CA GLU A 213 -4.06 10.29 17.37
C GLU A 213 -4.52 11.00 18.67
N ALA A 214 -5.78 11.41 18.71
CA ALA A 214 -6.41 11.72 20.00
C ALA A 214 -6.61 10.38 20.73
N GLU A 215 -6.03 10.26 21.92
CA GLU A 215 -6.14 9.14 22.86
C GLU A 215 -7.61 8.88 23.27
N GLN A 216 -8.45 8.26 22.41
CA GLN A 216 -9.87 8.06 22.73
C GLN A 216 -10.38 6.63 22.57
N GLU A 217 -9.61 5.66 22.10
CA GLU A 217 -10.12 4.28 21.96
C GLU A 217 -9.76 3.34 23.13
N ASP A 218 -8.71 3.59 23.90
CA ASP A 218 -8.32 2.70 25.01
C ASP A 218 -9.24 2.80 26.24
N VAL A 219 -9.93 3.94 26.43
CA VAL A 219 -10.85 4.13 27.58
C VAL A 219 -12.11 3.23 27.48
N ASN A 220 -12.51 2.84 26.27
CA ASN A 220 -13.67 1.96 26.10
C ASN A 220 -13.34 0.47 26.27
N ALA A 221 -12.13 0.05 26.00
CA ALA A 221 -11.70 -1.33 26.18
C ALA A 221 -11.55 -1.68 27.69
N GLU A 222 -10.97 -0.78 28.49
CA GLU A 222 -10.87 -0.96 29.93
C GLU A 222 -12.22 -0.95 30.64
N LYS A 223 -13.16 -0.08 30.26
CA LYS A 223 -14.53 -0.09 30.77
C LYS A 223 -15.31 -1.34 30.47
N LEU A 224 -15.16 -1.93 29.28
CA LEU A 224 -15.81 -3.18 28.91
C LEU A 224 -15.25 -4.39 29.66
N VAL A 225 -13.95 -4.38 30.02
CA VAL A 225 -13.32 -5.40 30.85
C VAL A 225 -13.77 -5.29 32.30
N GLU A 226 -13.90 -4.08 32.83
CA GLU A 226 -14.34 -3.84 34.21
C GLU A 226 -15.83 -4.19 34.41
N GLU A 227 -16.69 -3.91 33.44
CA GLU A 227 -18.10 -4.30 33.46
C GLU A 227 -18.31 -5.82 33.29
N ALA A 228 -17.42 -6.51 32.60
CA ALA A 228 -17.47 -7.98 32.44
C ALA A 228 -16.97 -8.73 33.68
N THR A 229 -16.14 -8.10 34.54
CA THR A 229 -15.57 -8.72 35.74
C THR A 229 -16.44 -8.53 36.97
N ASN A 230 -17.41 -7.61 36.94
CA ASN A 230 -18.33 -7.31 38.04
C ASN A 230 -19.73 -7.95 37.89
N ARG A 231 -19.88 -8.96 37.04
CA ARG A 231 -21.07 -9.85 36.94
C ARG A 231 -20.66 -11.28 37.27
#